data_ddcb9ad56a5405f8f9f550470e9a99a4
#
_entry.id   ddcb9ad56a5405f8f9f550470e9a99a4
#
_cell.length_a   1.000
_cell.length_b   1.000
_cell.length_c   1.000
_cell.angle_alpha   90.00
_cell.angle_beta   90.00
_cell.angle_gamma   90.00
#
_symmetry.space_group_name_H-M   'P 1'
#
loop_
_entity.id
_entity.type
_entity.pdbx_description
1 polymer ?
#
loop_
_entity_poly.entity_id
_entity_poly.type
_entity_poly.pdbx_seq_one_letter_code
_entity_poly.pdbx_strand_id
1 'polypeptide(L)'
;MEKTACLIVDVQQSVVSALPDGGEELTEKLSRLITWCRQQMVPLVYIRHDDGEDRISEIDSRIKPKESEIVMDKSYPSAFLETDLESWCSEQGITQLIVAGMMTEFCIDATIKSAFERGYQVLVPQGCCATVDNEYLTAQQTEEFFEKRIWQGRYAQIFSLESLLSQPVKK
;
A
#
# COMPACT_ATOMS: atom_id res chain seq x y z
N MET A 1 -18.17 14.21 2.19
CA MET A 1 -17.31 13.40 3.09
C MET A 1 -16.34 12.65 2.22
N GLU A 2 -15.06 12.64 2.61
CA GLU A 2 -14.04 11.89 1.89
C GLU A 2 -14.34 10.39 1.99
N LYS A 3 -14.38 9.73 0.85
CA LYS A 3 -14.57 8.28 0.80
C LYS A 3 -13.23 7.63 0.56
N THR A 4 -12.79 6.82 1.50
CA THR A 4 -11.44 6.26 1.57
C THR A 4 -11.43 4.80 1.14
N ALA A 5 -10.37 4.39 0.41
CA ALA A 5 -9.99 2.99 0.24
C ALA A 5 -8.54 2.77 0.66
N CYS A 6 -8.17 1.54 0.97
CA CYS A 6 -6.80 1.16 1.33
C CYS A 6 -6.23 0.19 0.30
N LEU A 7 -5.08 0.55 -0.26
CA LEU A 7 -4.32 -0.25 -1.20
C LEU A 7 -3.19 -0.97 -0.47
N ILE A 8 -3.15 -2.30 -0.58
CA ILE A 8 -2.05 -3.16 -0.10
C ILE A 8 -1.29 -3.62 -1.34
N VAL A 9 -0.12 -3.05 -1.57
CA VAL A 9 0.61 -3.15 -2.85
C VAL A 9 1.77 -4.12 -2.73
N ASP A 10 1.80 -5.15 -3.58
CA ASP A 10 2.90 -6.10 -3.82
C ASP A 10 3.43 -6.82 -2.57
N VAL A 11 2.58 -7.05 -1.57
CA VAL A 11 2.94 -7.80 -0.37
C VAL A 11 2.76 -9.29 -0.64
N GLN A 12 3.51 -9.79 -1.62
CA GLN A 12 3.49 -11.17 -2.10
C GLN A 12 4.61 -11.98 -1.44
N GLN A 13 4.42 -13.30 -1.31
CA GLN A 13 5.37 -14.18 -0.63
C GLN A 13 6.79 -14.08 -1.19
N SER A 14 6.93 -14.00 -2.53
CA SER A 14 8.24 -13.86 -3.20
C SER A 14 8.94 -12.54 -2.85
N VAL A 15 8.17 -11.45 -2.73
CA VAL A 15 8.70 -10.10 -2.47
C VAL A 15 9.03 -9.92 -0.99
N VAL A 16 8.11 -10.32 -0.12
CA VAL A 16 8.25 -10.19 1.34
C VAL A 16 9.43 -11.01 1.88
N SER A 17 9.69 -12.18 1.27
CA SER A 17 10.82 -13.04 1.67
C SER A 17 12.20 -12.40 1.46
N ALA A 18 12.30 -11.33 0.66
CA ALA A 18 13.53 -10.58 0.48
C ALA A 18 13.87 -9.66 1.67
N LEU A 19 12.91 -9.36 2.53
CA LEU A 19 13.15 -8.56 3.74
C LEU A 19 14.00 -9.35 4.76
N PRO A 20 14.91 -8.70 5.51
CA PRO A 20 15.84 -9.38 6.42
C PRO A 20 15.17 -10.24 7.49
N ASP A 21 14.00 -9.81 7.96
CA ASP A 21 13.17 -10.52 8.96
C ASP A 21 12.09 -11.43 8.32
N GLY A 22 12.17 -11.65 6.98
CA GLY A 22 11.11 -12.36 6.24
C GLY A 22 9.78 -11.61 6.26
N GLY A 23 9.81 -10.29 6.49
CA GLY A 23 8.64 -9.40 6.46
C GLY A 23 7.75 -9.49 7.70
N GLU A 24 8.28 -9.95 8.83
CA GLU A 24 7.51 -10.06 10.07
C GLU A 24 7.01 -8.69 10.54
N GLU A 25 7.90 -7.71 10.63
CA GLU A 25 7.55 -6.35 11.08
C GLU A 25 6.53 -5.68 10.14
N LEU A 26 6.74 -5.76 8.83
CA LEU A 26 5.82 -5.18 7.85
C LEU A 26 4.44 -5.82 7.95
N THR A 27 4.38 -7.15 7.92
CA THR A 27 3.09 -7.87 7.92
C THR A 27 2.33 -7.73 9.23
N GLU A 28 3.02 -7.56 10.37
CA GLU A 28 2.38 -7.20 11.64
C GLU A 28 1.70 -5.84 11.55
N LYS A 29 2.40 -4.80 11.09
CA LYS A 29 1.84 -3.44 10.91
C LYS A 29 0.68 -3.44 9.92
N LEU A 30 0.84 -4.13 8.78
CA LEU A 30 -0.23 -4.25 7.79
C LEU A 30 -1.44 -5.02 8.32
N SER A 31 -1.25 -6.07 9.10
CA SER A 31 -2.35 -6.80 9.74
C SER A 31 -3.17 -5.91 10.66
N ARG A 32 -2.53 -5.02 11.41
CA ARG A 32 -3.20 -4.01 12.26
C ARG A 32 -3.97 -2.99 11.41
N LEU A 33 -3.36 -2.46 10.36
CA LEU A 33 -4.01 -1.54 9.41
C LEU A 33 -5.22 -2.20 8.74
N ILE A 34 -5.08 -3.40 8.23
CA ILE A 34 -6.14 -4.17 7.58
C ILE A 34 -7.30 -4.44 8.55
N THR A 35 -6.98 -4.80 9.79
CA THR A 35 -7.98 -5.01 10.83
C THR A 35 -8.77 -3.74 11.10
N TRP A 36 -8.11 -2.61 11.22
CA TRP A 36 -8.75 -1.32 11.36
C TRP A 36 -9.62 -0.97 10.14
N CYS A 37 -9.12 -1.14 8.92
CA CYS A 37 -9.90 -0.90 7.69
C CYS A 37 -11.20 -1.74 7.69
N ARG A 38 -11.12 -3.01 8.05
CA ARG A 38 -12.27 -3.90 8.16
C ARG A 38 -13.29 -3.42 9.21
N GLN A 39 -12.82 -2.95 10.36
CA GLN A 39 -13.67 -2.40 11.43
C GLN A 39 -14.33 -1.08 11.03
N GLN A 40 -13.65 -0.24 10.27
CA GLN A 40 -14.13 1.05 9.77
C GLN A 40 -14.93 0.94 8.46
N MET A 41 -15.08 -0.27 7.92
CA MET A 41 -15.68 -0.51 6.60
C MET A 41 -14.97 0.24 5.47
N VAL A 42 -13.66 0.46 5.59
CA VAL A 42 -12.82 0.99 4.53
C VAL A 42 -12.52 -0.14 3.55
N PRO A 43 -12.90 -0.02 2.28
CA PRO A 43 -12.60 -1.04 1.27
C PRO A 43 -11.10 -1.31 1.16
N LEU A 44 -10.76 -2.59 1.06
CA LEU A 44 -9.39 -3.08 0.85
C LEU A 44 -9.25 -3.55 -0.59
N VAL A 45 -8.19 -3.07 -1.25
CA VAL A 45 -7.78 -3.52 -2.57
C VAL A 45 -6.34 -4.03 -2.46
N TYR A 46 -6.17 -5.32 -2.71
CA TYR A 46 -4.85 -5.94 -2.76
C TYR A 46 -4.35 -5.90 -4.19
N ILE A 47 -3.16 -5.37 -4.38
CA ILE A 47 -2.49 -5.31 -5.68
C ILE A 47 -1.38 -6.34 -5.70
N ARG A 48 -1.33 -7.16 -6.77
CA ARG A 48 -0.23 -8.10 -7.01
C ARG A 48 0.54 -7.67 -8.25
N HIS A 49 1.85 -7.75 -8.18
CA HIS A 49 2.70 -7.57 -9.36
C HIS A 49 2.83 -8.90 -10.12
N ASP A 50 2.55 -8.83 -11.41
CA ASP A 50 2.83 -9.89 -12.38
C ASP A 50 4.13 -9.54 -13.10
N ASP A 51 5.20 -10.23 -12.79
CA ASP A 51 6.52 -10.06 -13.38
C ASP A 51 6.73 -10.91 -14.64
N GLY A 52 5.66 -11.54 -15.13
CA GLY A 52 5.67 -12.35 -16.35
C GLY A 52 6.18 -13.78 -16.16
N GLU A 53 6.28 -14.24 -14.91
CA GLU A 53 6.53 -15.65 -14.60
C GLU A 53 5.30 -16.53 -14.87
N ASP A 54 5.49 -17.84 -14.94
CA ASP A 54 4.40 -18.79 -15.19
C ASP A 54 3.25 -18.71 -14.17
N ARG A 55 3.52 -18.19 -12.99
CA ARG A 55 2.54 -18.02 -11.93
C ARG A 55 2.84 -16.79 -11.07
N ILE A 56 1.84 -15.92 -10.96
CA ILE A 56 1.90 -14.77 -10.03
C ILE A 56 2.02 -15.28 -8.59
N SER A 57 2.98 -14.74 -7.84
CA SER A 57 3.16 -15.06 -6.42
C SER A 57 1.95 -14.62 -5.59
N GLU A 58 1.52 -15.49 -4.69
CA GLU A 58 0.36 -15.20 -3.83
C GLU A 58 0.67 -14.12 -2.79
N ILE A 59 -0.37 -13.42 -2.35
CA ILE A 59 -0.30 -12.49 -1.23
C ILE A 59 0.15 -13.25 0.03
N ASP A 60 0.99 -12.62 0.83
CA ASP A 60 1.52 -13.24 2.05
C ASP A 60 0.37 -13.72 2.96
N SER A 61 0.50 -14.95 3.44
CA SER A 61 -0.57 -15.63 4.20
C SER A 61 -0.95 -14.92 5.50
N ARG A 62 -0.02 -14.13 6.08
CA ARG A 62 -0.24 -13.34 7.32
C ARG A 62 -1.25 -12.19 7.13
N ILE A 63 -1.43 -11.74 5.88
CA ILE A 63 -2.35 -10.64 5.51
C ILE A 63 -3.36 -11.05 4.44
N LYS A 64 -3.65 -12.32 4.32
CA LYS A 64 -4.51 -12.88 3.28
C LYS A 64 -5.83 -12.11 3.12
N PRO A 65 -6.23 -11.76 1.87
CA PRO A 65 -7.52 -11.14 1.60
C PRO A 65 -8.67 -12.09 1.93
N LYS A 66 -9.84 -11.53 2.31
CA LYS A 66 -11.09 -12.25 2.39
C LYS A 66 -11.69 -12.44 0.99
N GLU A 67 -12.57 -13.40 0.81
CA GLU A 67 -13.27 -13.63 -0.47
C GLU A 67 -14.05 -12.41 -1.00
N SER A 68 -14.51 -11.55 -0.09
CA SER A 68 -15.23 -10.32 -0.42
C SER A 68 -14.31 -9.12 -0.72
N GLU A 69 -13.01 -9.26 -0.54
CA GLU A 69 -12.02 -8.19 -0.78
C GLU A 69 -11.44 -8.31 -2.18
N ILE A 70 -11.05 -7.18 -2.75
CA ILE A 70 -10.63 -7.10 -4.14
C ILE A 70 -9.15 -7.43 -4.26
N VAL A 71 -8.81 -8.24 -5.25
CA VAL A 71 -7.44 -8.50 -5.69
C VAL A 71 -7.33 -8.08 -7.14
N MET A 72 -6.35 -7.24 -7.48
CA MET A 72 -6.04 -6.80 -8.84
C MET A 72 -4.59 -7.09 -9.16
N ASP A 73 -4.34 -7.51 -10.38
CA ASP A 73 -2.99 -7.75 -10.89
C ASP A 73 -2.52 -6.56 -11.73
N LYS A 74 -1.24 -6.26 -11.69
CA LYS A 74 -0.58 -5.23 -12.51
C LYS A 74 0.74 -5.72 -13.05
N SER A 75 1.13 -5.22 -14.21
CA SER A 75 2.43 -5.52 -14.86
C SER A 75 3.39 -4.32 -14.85
N TYR A 76 2.99 -3.20 -14.26
CA TYR A 76 3.78 -1.97 -14.18
C TYR A 76 3.94 -1.54 -12.72
N PRO A 77 4.93 -0.67 -12.40
CA PRO A 77 5.12 -0.19 -11.03
C PRO A 77 3.88 0.45 -10.43
N SER A 78 3.22 1.37 -11.17
CA SER A 78 1.99 2.01 -10.69
C SER A 78 0.80 1.04 -10.67
N ALA A 79 0.06 1.05 -9.57
CA ALA A 79 -1.19 0.29 -9.46
C ALA A 79 -2.32 0.80 -10.38
N PHE A 80 -2.15 1.96 -11.02
CA PHE A 80 -3.14 2.54 -11.92
C PHE A 80 -2.89 2.24 -13.41
N LEU A 81 -1.65 1.91 -13.78
CA LEU A 81 -1.32 1.73 -15.19
C LEU A 81 -1.80 0.36 -15.69
N GLU A 82 -2.68 0.37 -16.70
CA GLU A 82 -3.27 -0.82 -17.31
C GLU A 82 -3.98 -1.75 -16.29
N THR A 83 -4.69 -1.15 -15.32
CA THR A 83 -5.53 -1.85 -14.35
C THR A 83 -6.91 -1.21 -14.27
N ASP A 84 -7.85 -1.90 -13.63
CA ASP A 84 -9.21 -1.39 -13.39
C ASP A 84 -9.32 -0.52 -12.13
N LEU A 85 -8.20 -0.17 -11.47
CA LEU A 85 -8.22 0.54 -10.19
C LEU A 85 -8.90 1.90 -10.27
N GLU A 86 -8.62 2.68 -11.33
CA GLU A 86 -9.20 4.02 -11.50
C GLU A 86 -10.72 3.96 -11.74
N SER A 87 -11.18 3.05 -12.61
CA SER A 87 -12.61 2.85 -12.85
C SER A 87 -13.33 2.39 -11.59
N TRP A 88 -12.76 1.43 -10.88
CA TRP A 88 -13.31 0.97 -9.61
C TRP A 88 -13.38 2.10 -8.57
N CYS A 89 -12.31 2.87 -8.39
CA CYS A 89 -12.31 4.02 -7.48
C CYS A 89 -13.41 5.03 -7.83
N SER A 90 -13.56 5.33 -9.12
CA SER A 90 -14.59 6.24 -9.63
C SER A 90 -16.01 5.73 -9.35
N GLU A 91 -16.29 4.47 -9.65
CA GLU A 91 -17.58 3.84 -9.40
C GLU A 91 -17.94 3.81 -7.91
N GLN A 92 -16.95 3.60 -7.06
CA GLN A 92 -17.12 3.64 -5.62
C GLN A 92 -17.14 5.06 -5.05
N GLY A 93 -16.84 6.09 -5.85
CA GLY A 93 -16.74 7.48 -5.41
C GLY A 93 -15.59 7.72 -4.42
N ILE A 94 -14.48 6.97 -4.55
CA ILE A 94 -13.29 7.13 -3.71
C ILE A 94 -12.61 8.47 -4.03
N THR A 95 -12.23 9.20 -3.01
CA THR A 95 -11.50 10.48 -3.13
C THR A 95 -10.20 10.48 -2.34
N GLN A 96 -10.01 9.47 -1.48
CA GLN A 96 -8.84 9.35 -0.63
C GLN A 96 -8.32 7.91 -0.65
N LEU A 97 -7.00 7.75 -0.72
CA LEU A 97 -6.34 6.45 -0.75
C LEU A 97 -5.32 6.35 0.39
N ILE A 98 -5.42 5.30 1.18
CA ILE A 98 -4.34 4.84 2.05
C ILE A 98 -3.48 3.90 1.20
N VAL A 99 -2.17 4.15 1.13
CA VAL A 99 -1.24 3.32 0.35
C VAL A 99 -0.21 2.71 1.29
N ALA A 100 -0.04 1.39 1.21
CA ALA A 100 0.89 0.62 2.02
C ALA A 100 1.40 -0.61 1.25
N GLY A 101 2.58 -1.12 1.57
CA GLY A 101 3.16 -2.32 0.95
C GLY A 101 4.61 -2.17 0.51
N MET A 102 4.98 -2.69 -0.67
CA MET A 102 6.36 -2.79 -1.18
C MET A 102 6.46 -2.47 -2.67
N MET A 103 7.62 -2.09 -3.19
CA MET A 103 8.76 -1.55 -2.45
C MET A 103 8.70 -0.04 -2.49
N THR A 104 9.17 0.61 -1.43
CA THR A 104 9.04 2.06 -1.18
C THR A 104 9.39 2.91 -2.40
N GLU A 105 10.58 2.73 -2.99
CA GLU A 105 11.10 3.55 -4.09
C GLU A 105 10.58 3.15 -5.48
N PHE A 106 9.85 2.04 -5.58
CA PHE A 106 9.33 1.52 -6.84
C PHE A 106 7.80 1.59 -6.91
N CYS A 107 7.12 0.50 -6.64
CA CYS A 107 5.67 0.39 -6.84
C CYS A 107 4.88 1.30 -5.91
N ILE A 108 5.37 1.54 -4.68
CA ILE A 108 4.74 2.47 -3.74
C ILE A 108 4.87 3.92 -4.25
N ASP A 109 6.08 4.39 -4.56
CA ASP A 109 6.31 5.75 -5.06
C ASP A 109 5.52 6.02 -6.35
N ALA A 110 5.59 5.09 -7.30
CA ALA A 110 4.85 5.20 -8.56
C ALA A 110 3.32 5.26 -8.34
N THR A 111 2.78 4.47 -7.42
CA THR A 111 1.36 4.46 -7.10
C THR A 111 0.93 5.74 -6.40
N ILE A 112 1.69 6.22 -5.42
CA ILE A 112 1.43 7.49 -4.70
C ILE A 112 1.38 8.67 -5.67
N LYS A 113 2.39 8.82 -6.53
CA LYS A 113 2.45 9.92 -7.51
C LYS A 113 1.31 9.83 -8.51
N SER A 114 1.03 8.63 -9.01
CA SER A 114 -0.06 8.40 -9.95
C SER A 114 -1.43 8.68 -9.33
N ALA A 115 -1.64 8.35 -8.05
CA ALA A 115 -2.84 8.70 -7.31
C ALA A 115 -2.98 10.23 -7.15
N PHE A 116 -1.90 10.91 -6.75
CA PHE A 116 -1.86 12.36 -6.60
C PHE A 116 -2.20 13.09 -7.90
N GLU A 117 -1.61 12.69 -9.03
CA GLU A 117 -1.86 13.28 -10.35
C GLU A 117 -3.32 13.10 -10.81
N ARG A 118 -4.02 12.09 -10.31
CA ARG A 118 -5.45 11.83 -10.54
C ARG A 118 -6.38 12.57 -9.58
N GLY A 119 -5.81 13.34 -8.65
CA GLY A 119 -6.57 14.16 -7.71
C GLY A 119 -7.01 13.44 -6.44
N TYR A 120 -6.51 12.23 -6.16
CA TYR A 120 -6.76 11.58 -4.88
C TYR A 120 -5.95 12.24 -3.76
N GLN A 121 -6.56 12.35 -2.59
CA GLN A 121 -5.79 12.56 -1.36
C GLN A 121 -5.08 11.26 -0.99
N VAL A 122 -3.77 11.32 -0.80
CA VAL A 122 -2.99 10.13 -0.48
C VAL A 122 -2.50 10.18 0.96
N LEU A 123 -2.75 9.11 1.68
CA LEU A 123 -2.34 8.89 3.06
C LEU A 123 -1.38 7.70 3.13
N VAL A 124 -0.26 7.86 3.83
CA VAL A 124 0.70 6.78 4.03
C VAL A 124 0.94 6.59 5.53
N PRO A 125 0.55 5.43 6.10
CA PRO A 125 0.84 5.12 7.49
C PRO A 125 2.34 4.83 7.65
N GLN A 126 2.99 5.56 8.54
CA GLN A 126 4.43 5.43 8.79
C GLN A 126 4.81 3.98 9.15
N GLY A 127 5.84 3.47 8.49
CA GLY A 127 6.34 2.12 8.66
C GLY A 127 5.45 1.02 8.07
N CYS A 128 4.44 1.37 7.26
CA CYS A 128 3.62 0.43 6.49
C CYS A 128 4.09 0.29 5.02
N CYS A 129 5.20 0.95 4.65
CA CYS A 129 5.91 0.74 3.41
C CYS A 129 7.31 0.22 3.74
N ALA A 130 7.79 -0.76 2.99
CA ALA A 130 9.11 -1.36 3.21
C ALA A 130 9.89 -1.53 1.92
N THR A 131 11.20 -1.63 2.04
CA THR A 131 12.14 -1.96 0.97
C THR A 131 13.34 -2.74 1.52
N VAL A 132 14.32 -3.00 0.68
CA VAL A 132 15.59 -3.66 1.03
C VAL A 132 16.77 -2.70 0.87
N ASP A 133 17.90 -3.03 1.47
CA ASP A 133 19.16 -2.31 1.23
C ASP A 133 19.54 -2.40 -0.26
N ASN A 134 20.10 -1.32 -0.77
CA ASN A 134 20.66 -1.27 -2.13
C ASN A 134 22.07 -0.67 -2.11
N GLU A 135 22.71 -0.54 -3.28
CA GLU A 135 24.10 -0.08 -3.39
C GLU A 135 24.31 1.39 -2.97
N TYR A 136 23.26 2.16 -2.77
CA TYR A 136 23.31 3.58 -2.40
C TYR A 136 22.84 3.85 -0.98
N LEU A 137 21.77 3.18 -0.54
CA LEU A 137 21.06 3.49 0.70
C LEU A 137 20.66 2.20 1.42
N THR A 138 20.61 2.26 2.73
CA THR A 138 19.92 1.22 3.51
C THR A 138 18.40 1.33 3.33
N ALA A 139 17.67 0.26 3.62
CA ALA A 139 16.21 0.25 3.62
C ALA A 139 15.63 1.39 4.46
N GLN A 140 16.12 1.55 5.70
CA GLN A 140 15.70 2.63 6.59
C GLN A 140 15.96 4.02 5.99
N GLN A 141 17.12 4.26 5.38
CA GLN A 141 17.43 5.53 4.75
C GLN A 141 16.51 5.81 3.57
N THR A 142 16.21 4.79 2.76
CA THR A 142 15.28 4.90 1.63
C THR A 142 13.87 5.23 2.13
N GLU A 143 13.35 4.49 3.08
CA GLU A 143 12.03 4.73 3.66
C GLU A 143 11.91 6.14 4.25
N GLU A 144 12.87 6.56 5.08
CA GLU A 144 12.89 7.91 5.66
C GLU A 144 13.00 9.01 4.61
N PHE A 145 13.79 8.81 3.57
CA PHE A 145 13.94 9.79 2.49
C PHE A 145 12.64 9.97 1.71
N PHE A 146 11.98 8.86 1.35
CA PHE A 146 10.71 8.93 0.64
C PHE A 146 9.60 9.50 1.51
N GLU A 147 9.41 9.02 2.73
CA GLU A 147 8.39 9.52 3.64
C GLU A 147 8.57 11.01 3.94
N LYS A 148 9.76 11.42 4.40
CA LYS A 148 9.99 12.77 4.93
C LYS A 148 10.34 13.80 3.87
N ARG A 149 11.02 13.39 2.78
CA ARG A 149 11.54 14.31 1.78
C ARG A 149 10.76 14.34 0.47
N ILE A 150 10.30 13.17 0.03
CA ILE A 150 9.61 13.05 -1.26
C ILE A 150 8.10 13.23 -1.08
N TRP A 151 7.45 12.43 -0.22
CA TRP A 151 5.99 12.37 -0.16
C TRP A 151 5.36 13.42 0.74
N GLN A 152 5.89 13.60 1.96
CA GLN A 152 5.26 14.47 2.96
C GLN A 152 5.02 15.89 2.44
N GLY A 153 3.75 16.28 2.40
CA GLY A 153 3.30 17.61 2.02
C GLY A 153 3.43 17.94 0.53
N ARG A 154 3.79 16.95 -0.32
CA ARG A 154 3.85 17.08 -1.79
C ARG A 154 2.85 16.15 -2.46
N TYR A 155 3.04 14.84 -2.28
CA TYR A 155 2.26 13.79 -2.93
C TYR A 155 1.34 13.07 -1.95
N ALA A 156 1.70 13.03 -0.67
CA ALA A 156 0.95 12.34 0.36
C ALA A 156 1.08 13.05 1.72
N GLN A 157 0.22 12.65 2.64
CA GLN A 157 0.36 12.94 4.06
C GLN A 157 0.85 11.69 4.78
N ILE A 158 1.97 11.81 5.48
CA ILE A 158 2.50 10.74 6.32
C ILE A 158 1.95 10.94 7.73
N PHE A 159 1.45 9.89 8.33
CA PHE A 159 0.90 9.94 9.67
C PHE A 159 1.26 8.67 10.45
N SER A 160 1.24 8.78 11.78
CA SER A 160 1.51 7.64 12.65
C SER A 160 0.41 6.59 12.51
N LEU A 161 0.77 5.32 12.31
CA LEU A 161 -0.17 4.21 12.31
C LEU A 161 -1.01 4.22 13.60
N GLU A 162 -0.40 4.47 14.75
CA GLU A 162 -1.08 4.54 16.05
C GLU A 162 -2.15 5.63 16.09
N SER A 163 -1.89 6.80 15.47
CA SER A 163 -2.88 7.87 15.41
C SER A 163 -4.09 7.52 14.56
N LEU A 164 -3.90 6.71 13.52
CA LEU A 164 -5.00 6.18 12.70
C LEU A 164 -5.80 5.15 13.50
N LEU A 165 -5.11 4.18 14.10
CA LEU A 165 -5.75 3.08 14.84
C LEU A 165 -6.51 3.56 16.07
N SER A 166 -6.16 4.71 16.64
CA SER A 166 -6.85 5.31 17.79
C SER A 166 -8.15 6.04 17.43
N GLN A 167 -8.44 6.23 16.13
CA GLN A 167 -9.68 6.86 15.71
C GLN A 167 -10.88 5.95 16.05
N PRO A 168 -11.96 6.54 16.63
CA PRO A 168 -13.13 5.74 16.97
C PRO A 168 -13.78 5.12 15.75
N VAL A 169 -14.26 3.90 15.90
CA VAL A 169 -15.05 3.22 14.88
C VAL A 169 -16.27 4.09 14.52
N LYS A 170 -16.36 4.50 13.27
CA LYS A 170 -17.55 5.20 12.77
C LYS A 170 -18.75 4.25 12.89
N LYS A 171 -19.70 4.61 13.73
CA LYS A 171 -20.98 3.91 13.85
C LYS A 171 -21.90 4.21 12.69
#